data_73aacfae0d450d97d6d1a08d03db073d
#
_entry.id   73aacfae0d450d97d6d1a08d03db073d
#
_cell.length_a   1.000
_cell.length_b   1.000
_cell.length_c   1.000
_cell.angle_alpha   90.00
_cell.angle_beta   90.00
_cell.angle_gamma   90.00
#
_symmetry.space_group_name_H-M   'P 1'
#
loop_
_entity.id
_entity.type
_entity.pdbx_description
1 polymer ?
#
loop_
_entity_poly.entity_id
_entity_poly.type
_entity_poly.pdbx_seq_one_letter_code
_entity_poly.pdbx_strand_id
1 'polypeptide(L)'
;MADVPALVDAHLRSELGEPGARAAVVFLGAERIEVLRWSDGDLVRYVTLGMSAQPMAADPEPAPLSVTRADPVRGPRAELVLTVRTDAAGAADVDKVLRPLAVLAASPQVEGVVVAPGNSLDTGAPLWPGAPFRAVLVGEGGGLVPDLALPEPMEPVRFLPLLPLTPNEAAWKRVHGAGALRELWLRHGTDLRDPARGSVPLE
;
A
#
# COMPACT_ATOMS: atom_id res chain seq x y z
N MET A 1 -20.86 -4.30 -15.43
CA MET A 1 -19.82 -4.59 -14.44
C MET A 1 -19.58 -3.28 -13.70
N ALA A 2 -19.49 -3.29 -12.36
CA ALA A 2 -19.23 -2.05 -11.61
C ALA A 2 -17.84 -1.52 -11.95
N ASP A 3 -17.75 -0.20 -12.14
CA ASP A 3 -16.47 0.49 -12.31
C ASP A 3 -15.84 0.70 -10.90
N VAL A 4 -15.06 -0.31 -10.46
CA VAL A 4 -14.47 -0.31 -9.12
C VAL A 4 -13.56 0.91 -8.91
N PRO A 5 -12.67 1.28 -9.84
CA PRO A 5 -11.89 2.50 -9.71
C PRO A 5 -12.73 3.78 -9.51
N ALA A 6 -13.83 3.93 -10.22
CA ALA A 6 -14.71 5.08 -10.03
C ALA A 6 -15.39 5.09 -8.66
N LEU A 7 -15.79 3.93 -8.14
CA LEU A 7 -16.34 3.80 -6.79
C LEU A 7 -15.30 4.14 -5.72
N VAL A 8 -14.07 3.68 -5.89
CA VAL A 8 -12.95 3.97 -4.98
C VAL A 8 -12.61 5.47 -5.01
N ASP A 9 -12.53 6.10 -6.19
CA ASP A 9 -12.27 7.55 -6.29
C ASP A 9 -13.37 8.36 -5.56
N ALA A 10 -14.63 8.01 -5.76
CA ALA A 10 -15.74 8.66 -5.08
C ALA A 10 -15.70 8.47 -3.55
N HIS A 11 -15.37 7.27 -3.10
CA HIS A 11 -15.21 6.95 -1.68
C HIS A 11 -14.07 7.75 -1.04
N LEU A 12 -12.89 7.78 -1.67
CA LEU A 12 -11.74 8.56 -1.20
C LEU A 12 -12.06 10.06 -1.10
N ARG A 13 -12.78 10.62 -2.08
CA ARG A 13 -13.23 12.03 -2.03
C ARG A 13 -14.23 12.28 -0.90
N SER A 14 -15.09 11.32 -0.61
CA SER A 14 -16.03 11.43 0.51
C SER A 14 -15.31 11.44 1.86
N GLU A 15 -14.28 10.60 2.02
CA GLU A 15 -13.56 10.44 3.29
C GLU A 15 -12.44 11.48 3.51
N LEU A 16 -11.73 11.86 2.44
CA LEU A 16 -10.52 12.68 2.52
C LEU A 16 -10.66 14.04 1.83
N GLY A 17 -11.77 14.30 1.14
CA GLY A 17 -11.95 15.48 0.31
C GLY A 17 -11.24 15.38 -1.05
N GLU A 18 -11.14 16.51 -1.76
CA GLU A 18 -10.49 16.55 -3.06
C GLU A 18 -8.97 16.36 -2.92
N PRO A 19 -8.35 15.48 -3.74
CA PRO A 19 -6.91 15.35 -3.75
C PRO A 19 -6.22 16.59 -4.30
N GLY A 20 -5.13 16.99 -3.66
CA GLY A 20 -4.32 18.15 -4.11
C GLY A 20 -3.45 17.83 -5.32
N ALA A 21 -3.15 16.54 -5.56
CA ALA A 21 -2.40 16.10 -6.74
C ALA A 21 -2.78 14.66 -7.11
N ARG A 22 -2.55 14.31 -8.38
CA ARG A 22 -2.78 12.98 -8.95
C ARG A 22 -1.69 12.66 -9.95
N ALA A 23 -1.08 11.50 -9.85
CA ALA A 23 -0.11 10.98 -10.80
C ALA A 23 -0.57 9.61 -11.29
N ALA A 24 -0.36 9.33 -12.58
CA ALA A 24 -0.73 8.06 -13.19
C ALA A 24 0.49 7.35 -13.75
N VAL A 25 0.56 6.04 -13.56
CA VAL A 25 1.57 5.15 -14.14
C VAL A 25 0.86 4.03 -14.88
N VAL A 26 1.35 3.72 -16.07
CA VAL A 26 0.82 2.63 -16.89
C VAL A 26 1.87 1.53 -16.95
N PHE A 27 1.49 0.31 -16.65
CA PHE A 27 2.31 -0.89 -16.75
C PHE A 27 1.77 -1.81 -17.83
N LEU A 28 2.66 -2.49 -18.55
CA LEU A 28 2.25 -3.53 -19.49
C LEU A 28 1.62 -4.70 -18.73
N GLY A 29 0.39 -5.05 -19.12
CA GLY A 29 -0.33 -6.17 -18.50
C GLY A 29 -1.09 -5.83 -17.20
N ALA A 30 -1.08 -4.58 -16.77
CA ALA A 30 -1.86 -4.12 -15.62
C ALA A 30 -2.81 -2.98 -15.98
N GLU A 31 -3.85 -2.82 -15.18
CA GLU A 31 -4.70 -1.64 -15.24
C GLU A 31 -3.88 -0.38 -14.92
N ARG A 32 -4.41 0.78 -15.33
CA ARG A 32 -3.78 2.07 -15.00
C ARG A 32 -3.80 2.26 -13.49
N ILE A 33 -2.63 2.43 -12.89
CA ILE A 33 -2.48 2.77 -11.49
C ILE A 33 -2.33 4.28 -11.36
N GLU A 34 -3.12 4.88 -10.51
CA GLU A 34 -2.97 6.27 -10.09
C GLU A 34 -2.53 6.32 -8.63
N VAL A 35 -1.85 7.38 -8.24
CA VAL A 35 -1.57 7.71 -6.85
C VAL A 35 -2.08 9.12 -6.60
N LEU A 36 -2.98 9.22 -5.64
CA LEU A 36 -3.63 10.43 -5.20
C LEU A 36 -2.92 10.97 -3.96
N ARG A 37 -2.81 12.29 -3.84
CA ARG A 37 -2.10 12.96 -2.75
C ARG A 37 -3.01 13.97 -2.04
N TRP A 38 -3.04 13.87 -0.71
CA TRP A 38 -3.68 14.86 0.17
C TRP A 38 -2.66 15.45 1.12
N SER A 39 -2.84 16.73 1.50
CA SER A 39 -2.08 17.40 2.55
C SER A 39 -3.02 17.79 3.67
N ASP A 40 -2.63 17.52 4.90
CA ASP A 40 -3.38 17.83 6.11
C ASP A 40 -2.39 18.27 7.20
N GLY A 41 -2.19 19.59 7.34
CA GLY A 41 -1.16 20.14 8.20
C GLY A 41 0.23 19.73 7.77
N ASP A 42 0.96 19.08 8.67
CA ASP A 42 2.31 18.53 8.43
C ASP A 42 2.28 17.08 7.89
N LEU A 43 1.10 16.53 7.62
CA LEU A 43 0.94 15.18 7.08
C LEU A 43 0.62 15.22 5.59
N VAL A 44 1.26 14.34 4.85
CA VAL A 44 0.93 14.04 3.46
C VAL A 44 0.49 12.58 3.37
N ARG A 45 -0.63 12.37 2.70
CA ARG A 45 -1.19 11.03 2.47
C ARG A 45 -1.18 10.72 0.99
N TYR A 46 -0.73 9.53 0.67
CA TYR A 46 -0.73 8.99 -0.69
C TYR A 46 -1.61 7.75 -0.69
N VAL A 47 -2.57 7.69 -1.60
CA VAL A 47 -3.45 6.53 -1.75
C VAL A 47 -3.41 6.07 -3.20
N THR A 48 -3.23 4.78 -3.42
CA THR A 48 -3.29 4.19 -4.76
C THR A 48 -4.74 4.11 -5.24
N LEU A 49 -4.93 4.08 -6.54
CA LEU A 49 -6.21 3.89 -7.20
C LEU A 49 -5.98 3.06 -8.46
N GLY A 50 -6.62 1.91 -8.53
CA GLY A 50 -6.53 0.98 -9.65
C GLY A 50 -6.01 -0.40 -9.29
N MET A 51 -5.32 -0.57 -8.16
CA MET A 51 -4.92 -1.89 -7.66
C MET A 51 -6.16 -2.78 -7.43
N SER A 52 -7.23 -2.21 -6.89
CA SER A 52 -8.50 -2.88 -6.60
C SER A 52 -9.38 -3.11 -7.82
N ALA A 53 -9.01 -2.65 -9.02
CA ALA A 53 -9.79 -2.85 -10.24
C ALA A 53 -10.05 -4.34 -10.52
N GLN A 54 -9.09 -5.18 -10.17
CA GLN A 54 -9.18 -6.64 -10.22
C GLN A 54 -8.93 -7.25 -8.84
N PRO A 55 -9.50 -8.42 -8.51
CA PRO A 55 -9.17 -9.12 -7.29
C PRO A 55 -7.72 -9.61 -7.35
N MET A 56 -7.04 -9.57 -6.22
CA MET A 56 -5.73 -10.19 -6.07
C MET A 56 -5.91 -11.72 -6.09
N ALA A 57 -5.17 -12.40 -6.98
CA ALA A 57 -5.15 -13.85 -7.03
C ALA A 57 -3.70 -14.30 -6.83
N ALA A 58 -3.48 -15.21 -5.90
CA ALA A 58 -2.25 -15.98 -5.92
C ALA A 58 -2.24 -16.82 -7.20
N ASP A 59 -1.09 -16.90 -7.88
CA ASP A 59 -0.93 -17.90 -8.94
C ASP A 59 -1.35 -19.26 -8.37
N PRO A 60 -2.26 -19.98 -9.04
CA PRO A 60 -2.57 -21.33 -8.59
C PRO A 60 -1.24 -22.09 -8.63
N GLU A 61 -0.84 -22.70 -7.51
CA GLU A 61 0.19 -23.75 -7.56
C GLU A 61 -0.15 -24.68 -8.74
N PRO A 62 0.86 -25.21 -9.47
CA PRO A 62 0.60 -26.05 -10.63
C PRO A 62 -0.21 -27.28 -10.18
N ALA A 63 -1.52 -27.11 -10.15
CA ALA A 63 -2.45 -28.16 -9.83
C ALA A 63 -2.57 -29.07 -11.07
N PRO A 64 -2.53 -30.39 -10.90
CA PRO A 64 -2.64 -31.32 -12.01
C PRO A 64 -3.99 -31.13 -12.71
N LEU A 65 -3.96 -30.55 -13.92
CA LEU A 65 -4.97 -30.63 -14.98
C LEU A 65 -6.44 -30.20 -14.72
N SER A 66 -6.77 -29.57 -13.64
CA SER A 66 -8.05 -28.87 -13.52
C SER A 66 -7.80 -27.35 -13.46
N VAL A 67 -8.08 -26.69 -14.57
CA VAL A 67 -7.99 -25.22 -14.69
C VAL A 67 -9.05 -24.61 -13.79
N THR A 68 -8.73 -24.42 -12.52
CA THR A 68 -9.50 -23.51 -11.68
C THR A 68 -9.00 -22.10 -12.03
N ARG A 69 -9.61 -21.52 -13.05
CA ARG A 69 -9.40 -20.13 -13.41
C ARG A 69 -9.73 -19.32 -12.18
N ALA A 70 -8.80 -18.47 -11.72
CA ALA A 70 -9.08 -17.50 -10.68
C ALA A 70 -10.40 -16.79 -11.01
N ASP A 71 -11.32 -16.73 -10.07
CA ASP A 71 -12.62 -16.09 -10.30
C ASP A 71 -12.34 -14.59 -10.55
N PRO A 72 -12.61 -14.05 -11.75
CA PRO A 72 -12.26 -12.65 -12.08
C PRO A 72 -13.11 -11.64 -11.29
N VAL A 73 -14.04 -12.11 -10.47
CA VAL A 73 -14.96 -11.27 -9.70
C VAL A 73 -14.71 -11.38 -8.20
N ARG A 74 -14.48 -12.60 -7.72
CA ARG A 74 -14.26 -12.90 -6.30
C ARG A 74 -12.78 -12.85 -5.96
N GLY A 75 -12.47 -12.47 -4.75
CA GLY A 75 -11.13 -12.41 -4.19
C GLY A 75 -10.81 -11.06 -3.56
N PRO A 76 -9.77 -11.02 -2.73
CA PRO A 76 -9.42 -9.83 -1.96
C PRO A 76 -9.07 -8.65 -2.88
N ARG A 77 -9.55 -7.46 -2.50
CA ARG A 77 -9.26 -6.21 -3.17
C ARG A 77 -8.70 -5.21 -2.18
N ALA A 78 -7.71 -4.44 -2.60
CA ALA A 78 -7.12 -3.42 -1.74
C ALA A 78 -6.59 -2.24 -2.54
N GLU A 79 -6.46 -1.11 -1.83
CA GLU A 79 -5.63 0.02 -2.19
C GLU A 79 -4.63 0.28 -1.06
N LEU A 80 -3.50 0.88 -1.38
CA LEU A 80 -2.41 1.13 -0.45
C LEU A 80 -2.46 2.59 0.03
N VAL A 81 -2.23 2.79 1.33
CA VAL A 81 -2.25 4.11 1.97
C VAL A 81 -0.92 4.36 2.66
N LEU A 82 -0.18 5.37 2.23
CA LEU A 82 1.03 5.83 2.91
C LEU A 82 0.79 7.21 3.53
N THR A 83 1.09 7.36 4.81
CA THR A 83 1.07 8.65 5.49
C THR A 83 2.47 9.00 5.96
N VAL A 84 2.95 10.16 5.58
CA VAL A 84 4.30 10.67 5.94
C VAL A 84 4.17 12.07 6.50
N ARG A 85 4.91 12.38 7.56
CA ARG A 85 5.10 13.73 8.05
C ARG A 85 6.11 14.44 7.16
N THR A 86 5.81 15.66 6.74
CA THR A 86 6.74 16.44 5.93
C THR A 86 6.51 17.94 6.16
N ASP A 87 7.58 18.69 6.05
CA ASP A 87 7.51 20.14 5.91
C ASP A 87 7.52 20.54 4.43
N ALA A 88 7.36 21.82 4.16
CA ALA A 88 7.35 22.33 2.79
C ALA A 88 8.67 22.07 2.03
N ALA A 89 9.80 21.98 2.74
CA ALA A 89 11.11 21.75 2.13
C ALA A 89 11.31 20.28 1.74
N GLY A 90 10.80 19.33 2.57
CA GLY A 90 10.91 17.89 2.31
C GLY A 90 9.86 17.34 1.36
N ALA A 91 8.74 18.03 1.14
CA ALA A 91 7.60 17.54 0.39
C ALA A 91 7.96 17.11 -1.05
N ALA A 92 8.77 17.86 -1.76
CA ALA A 92 9.14 17.57 -3.15
C ALA A 92 9.95 16.27 -3.29
N ASP A 93 10.76 15.90 -2.31
CA ASP A 93 11.51 14.63 -2.32
C ASP A 93 10.61 13.47 -1.92
N VAL A 94 9.76 13.65 -0.91
CA VAL A 94 8.79 12.62 -0.49
C VAL A 94 7.79 12.33 -1.62
N ASP A 95 7.38 13.32 -2.43
CA ASP A 95 6.48 13.11 -3.57
C ASP A 95 7.05 12.15 -4.63
N LYS A 96 8.35 11.89 -4.65
CA LYS A 96 8.95 10.86 -5.53
C LYS A 96 8.55 9.44 -5.15
N VAL A 97 7.89 9.24 -4.00
CA VAL A 97 7.28 7.97 -3.60
C VAL A 97 6.14 7.52 -4.52
N LEU A 98 5.55 8.44 -5.30
CA LEU A 98 4.44 8.14 -6.20
C LEU A 98 4.73 6.95 -7.12
N ARG A 99 5.93 6.89 -7.71
CA ARG A 99 6.32 5.78 -8.59
C ARG A 99 6.52 4.46 -7.84
N PRO A 100 7.29 4.38 -6.75
CA PRO A 100 7.35 3.18 -5.93
C PRO A 100 5.99 2.66 -5.47
N LEU A 101 5.09 3.54 -5.04
CA LEU A 101 3.73 3.14 -4.65
C LEU A 101 2.94 2.55 -5.82
N ALA A 102 3.02 3.16 -7.01
CA ALA A 102 2.37 2.62 -8.19
C ALA A 102 2.93 1.24 -8.58
N VAL A 103 4.24 1.01 -8.43
CA VAL A 103 4.87 -0.30 -8.66
C VAL A 103 4.33 -1.34 -7.66
N LEU A 104 4.28 -1.00 -6.37
CA LEU A 104 3.72 -1.89 -5.36
C LEU A 104 2.24 -2.21 -5.63
N ALA A 105 1.45 -1.23 -6.03
CA ALA A 105 0.04 -1.42 -6.38
C ALA A 105 -0.18 -2.26 -7.65
N ALA A 106 0.78 -2.26 -8.56
CA ALA A 106 0.71 -3.10 -9.77
C ALA A 106 1.13 -4.56 -9.51
N SER A 107 1.87 -4.84 -8.43
CA SER A 107 2.45 -6.16 -8.17
C SER A 107 1.43 -7.31 -8.13
N PRO A 108 0.19 -7.15 -7.61
CA PRO A 108 -0.80 -8.22 -7.70
C PRO A 108 -1.17 -8.61 -9.13
N GLN A 109 -1.25 -7.63 -10.03
CA GLN A 109 -1.65 -7.88 -11.42
C GLN A 109 -0.47 -8.35 -12.29
N VAL A 110 0.75 -7.91 -11.96
CA VAL A 110 1.96 -8.21 -12.76
C VAL A 110 2.66 -9.47 -12.26
N GLU A 111 2.71 -9.68 -10.94
CA GLU A 111 3.50 -10.73 -10.29
C GLU A 111 2.64 -11.79 -9.59
N GLY A 112 1.30 -11.61 -9.53
CA GLY A 112 0.40 -12.53 -8.84
C GLY A 112 0.52 -12.48 -7.30
N VAL A 113 1.05 -11.39 -6.75
CA VAL A 113 1.24 -11.26 -5.30
C VAL A 113 -0.07 -10.91 -4.61
N VAL A 114 -0.41 -11.61 -3.54
CA VAL A 114 -1.51 -11.20 -2.65
C VAL A 114 -0.95 -10.32 -1.54
N VAL A 115 -1.35 -9.06 -1.55
CA VAL A 115 -0.96 -8.09 -0.52
C VAL A 115 -1.93 -8.19 0.66
N ALA A 116 -1.41 -8.52 1.83
CA ALA A 116 -2.21 -8.71 3.04
C ALA A 116 -1.48 -8.12 4.27
N PRO A 117 -2.22 -7.79 5.34
CA PRO A 117 -1.63 -7.36 6.60
C PRO A 117 -0.53 -8.30 7.10
N GLY A 118 0.57 -7.74 7.58
CA GLY A 118 1.74 -8.50 8.03
C GLY A 118 2.73 -8.84 6.91
N ASN A 119 2.36 -8.71 5.63
CA ASN A 119 3.34 -8.81 4.55
C ASN A 119 4.33 -7.66 4.59
N SER A 120 5.55 -7.89 4.11
CA SER A 120 6.49 -6.84 3.78
C SER A 120 6.78 -6.84 2.29
N LEU A 121 6.74 -5.65 1.70
CA LEU A 121 6.99 -5.43 0.29
C LEU A 121 8.30 -4.66 0.15
N ASP A 122 9.24 -5.21 -0.61
CA ASP A 122 10.53 -4.57 -0.90
C ASP A 122 10.38 -3.72 -2.15
N THR A 123 10.89 -2.50 -2.12
CA THR A 123 10.86 -1.58 -3.26
C THR A 123 12.12 -1.64 -4.10
N GLY A 124 13.12 -2.43 -3.71
CA GLY A 124 14.41 -2.55 -4.38
C GLY A 124 15.31 -1.30 -4.28
N ALA A 125 14.74 -0.16 -3.91
CA ALA A 125 15.40 1.14 -3.80
C ALA A 125 14.79 1.93 -2.64
N PRO A 126 15.40 3.04 -2.20
CA PRO A 126 14.76 3.94 -1.23
C PRO A 126 13.39 4.42 -1.72
N LEU A 127 12.42 4.53 -0.81
CA LEU A 127 11.05 4.98 -1.12
C LEU A 127 11.03 6.38 -1.77
N TRP A 128 11.97 7.24 -1.37
CA TRP A 128 12.27 8.53 -2.01
C TRP A 128 13.76 8.82 -1.84
N PRO A 129 14.34 9.79 -2.56
CA PRO A 129 15.74 10.13 -2.44
C PRO A 129 16.13 10.47 -1.00
N GLY A 130 17.15 9.81 -0.47
CA GLY A 130 17.61 9.99 0.91
C GLY A 130 16.77 9.29 1.97
N ALA A 131 15.67 8.61 1.62
CA ALA A 131 14.90 7.83 2.59
C ALA A 131 15.72 6.69 3.20
N PRO A 132 15.65 6.48 4.53
CA PRO A 132 16.27 5.32 5.17
C PRO A 132 15.49 4.02 4.94
N PHE A 133 14.34 4.10 4.26
CA PHE A 133 13.40 3.00 4.05
C PHE A 133 13.53 2.41 2.65
N ARG A 134 13.55 1.08 2.55
CA ARG A 134 13.60 0.34 1.29
C ARG A 134 12.51 -0.71 1.18
N ALA A 135 11.67 -0.82 2.18
CA ALA A 135 10.54 -1.74 2.22
C ALA A 135 9.41 -1.10 3.02
N VAL A 136 8.24 -1.72 2.95
CA VAL A 136 7.09 -1.35 3.75
C VAL A 136 6.51 -2.60 4.42
N LEU A 137 5.98 -2.46 5.63
CA LEU A 137 5.10 -3.43 6.26
C LEU A 137 3.65 -3.04 5.97
N VAL A 138 2.87 -3.99 5.51
CA VAL A 138 1.43 -3.80 5.31
C VAL A 138 0.73 -3.90 6.66
N GLY A 139 0.03 -2.83 7.04
CA GLY A 139 -0.75 -2.76 8.28
C GLY A 139 -2.17 -3.27 8.11
N GLU A 140 -2.90 -3.30 9.22
CA GLU A 140 -4.34 -3.62 9.22
C GLU A 140 -5.13 -2.46 8.61
N GLY A 141 -6.16 -2.79 7.83
CA GLY A 141 -7.10 -1.81 7.28
C GLY A 141 -8.08 -1.25 8.31
N GLY A 142 -9.00 -0.40 7.85
CA GLY A 142 -10.08 0.15 8.68
C GLY A 142 -9.69 1.34 9.56
N GLY A 143 -8.51 1.92 9.33
CA GLY A 143 -8.04 3.10 10.06
C GLY A 143 -8.54 4.42 9.46
N LEU A 144 -7.69 5.09 8.68
CA LEU A 144 -7.96 6.41 8.11
C LEU A 144 -9.11 6.40 7.08
N VAL A 145 -9.17 5.37 6.23
CA VAL A 145 -10.21 5.18 5.22
C VAL A 145 -10.94 3.88 5.53
N PRO A 146 -12.27 3.92 5.74
CA PRO A 146 -13.07 2.71 5.92
C PRO A 146 -13.06 1.83 4.68
N ASP A 147 -13.25 0.52 4.85
CA ASP A 147 -13.39 -0.41 3.75
C ASP A 147 -14.62 -0.04 2.89
N LEU A 148 -14.47 -0.12 1.57
CA LEU A 148 -15.55 0.17 0.63
C LEU A 148 -16.28 -1.13 0.28
N ALA A 149 -17.54 -1.22 0.68
CA ALA A 149 -18.41 -2.32 0.26
C ALA A 149 -18.69 -2.25 -1.25
N LEU A 150 -18.57 -3.39 -1.92
CA LEU A 150 -18.91 -3.53 -3.33
C LEU A 150 -20.16 -4.39 -3.50
N PRO A 151 -20.86 -4.30 -4.65
CA PRO A 151 -21.99 -5.19 -4.95
C PRO A 151 -21.55 -6.67 -4.98
N GLU A 152 -22.35 -7.55 -4.37
CA GLU A 152 -22.11 -8.99 -4.46
C GLU A 152 -22.01 -9.48 -5.92
N PRO A 153 -21.12 -10.44 -6.21
CA PRO A 153 -20.31 -11.27 -5.31
C PRO A 153 -18.88 -10.74 -5.07
N MET A 154 -18.60 -9.46 -5.33
CA MET A 154 -17.28 -8.87 -5.11
C MET A 154 -16.99 -8.67 -3.63
N GLU A 155 -15.75 -8.93 -3.22
CA GLU A 155 -15.27 -8.59 -1.88
C GLU A 155 -15.07 -7.07 -1.74
N PRO A 156 -15.19 -6.53 -0.50
CA PRO A 156 -14.94 -5.11 -0.26
C PRO A 156 -13.51 -4.71 -0.60
N VAL A 157 -13.33 -3.45 -0.98
CA VAL A 157 -11.99 -2.88 -1.14
C VAL A 157 -11.47 -2.45 0.23
N ARG A 158 -10.32 -3.00 0.62
CA ARG A 158 -9.61 -2.65 1.85
C ARG A 158 -8.60 -1.54 1.58
N PHE A 159 -8.45 -0.62 2.51
CA PHE A 159 -7.42 0.41 2.45
C PHE A 159 -6.31 0.06 3.45
N LEU A 160 -5.19 -0.45 2.92
CA LEU A 160 -4.12 -1.03 3.70
C LEU A 160 -3.01 -0.01 3.96
N PRO A 161 -2.75 0.38 5.22
CA PRO A 161 -1.68 1.29 5.53
C PRO A 161 -0.32 0.65 5.29
N LEU A 162 0.59 1.41 4.70
CA LEU A 162 1.98 1.05 4.51
C LEU A 162 2.84 1.72 5.59
N LEU A 163 3.62 0.92 6.29
CA LEU A 163 4.51 1.34 7.36
C LEU A 163 5.95 1.21 6.86
N PRO A 164 6.67 2.32 6.60
CA PRO A 164 8.03 2.27 6.07
C PRO A 164 8.98 1.46 6.97
N LEU A 165 9.80 0.61 6.36
CA LEU A 165 10.78 -0.25 7.02
C LEU A 165 12.19 0.16 6.65
N THR A 166 13.06 0.30 7.67
CA THR A 166 14.50 0.31 7.44
C THR A 166 14.98 -1.10 7.07
N PRO A 167 16.15 -1.25 6.42
CA PRO A 167 16.69 -2.57 6.08
C PRO A 167 16.85 -3.49 7.31
N ASN A 168 17.27 -2.94 8.45
CA ASN A 168 17.43 -3.70 9.69
C ASN A 168 16.10 -4.19 10.24
N GLU A 169 15.05 -3.35 10.25
CA GLU A 169 13.71 -3.72 10.66
C GLU A 169 13.11 -4.78 9.74
N ALA A 170 13.31 -4.65 8.43
CA ALA A 170 12.86 -5.65 7.46
C ALA A 170 13.53 -7.02 7.67
N ALA A 171 14.84 -7.03 7.94
CA ALA A 171 15.57 -8.25 8.26
C ALA A 171 15.11 -8.87 9.57
N TRP A 172 14.96 -8.06 10.62
CA TRP A 172 14.49 -8.51 11.93
C TRP A 172 13.07 -9.08 11.88
N LYS A 173 12.17 -8.41 11.16
CA LYS A 173 10.78 -8.85 10.94
C LYS A 173 10.70 -10.24 10.28
N ARG A 174 11.62 -10.58 9.37
CA ARG A 174 11.64 -11.91 8.73
C ARG A 174 11.85 -13.03 9.73
N VAL A 175 12.59 -12.76 10.80
CA VAL A 175 12.92 -13.74 11.86
C VAL A 175 11.84 -13.78 12.93
N HIS A 176 11.39 -12.60 13.39
CA HIS A 176 10.56 -12.45 14.60
C HIS A 176 9.07 -12.19 14.29
N GLY A 177 8.74 -11.89 13.04
CA GLY A 177 7.38 -11.63 12.61
C GLY A 177 6.95 -10.17 12.75
N ALA A 178 5.83 -9.84 12.09
CA ALA A 178 5.29 -8.47 12.06
C ALA A 178 4.74 -8.02 13.42
N GLY A 179 4.14 -8.93 14.18
CA GLY A 179 3.59 -8.63 15.51
C GLY A 179 4.67 -8.16 16.47
N ALA A 180 5.78 -8.89 16.55
CA ALA A 180 6.90 -8.55 17.41
C ALA A 180 7.53 -7.18 17.04
N LEU A 181 7.65 -6.88 15.74
CA LEU A 181 8.15 -5.57 15.31
C LEU A 181 7.20 -4.43 15.69
N ARG A 182 5.88 -4.63 15.57
CA ARG A 182 4.87 -3.65 16.01
C ARG A 182 4.97 -3.39 17.52
N GLU A 183 5.18 -4.43 18.33
CA GLU A 183 5.39 -4.29 19.77
C GLU A 183 6.63 -3.47 20.10
N LEU A 184 7.75 -3.66 19.36
CA LEU A 184 8.94 -2.84 19.52
C LEU A 184 8.66 -1.36 19.19
N TRP A 185 8.00 -1.07 18.09
CA TRP A 185 7.63 0.30 17.73
C TRP A 185 6.76 0.96 18.80
N LEU A 186 5.78 0.24 19.33
CA LEU A 186 4.94 0.73 20.43
C LEU A 186 5.75 0.98 21.71
N ARG A 187 6.61 0.04 22.08
CA ARG A 187 7.45 0.13 23.28
C ARG A 187 8.38 1.34 23.25
N HIS A 188 8.91 1.65 22.07
CA HIS A 188 9.85 2.77 21.88
C HIS A 188 9.16 4.07 21.44
N GLY A 189 7.84 4.10 21.35
CA GLY A 189 7.10 5.31 20.94
C GLY A 189 7.49 5.80 19.54
N THR A 190 7.81 4.87 18.61
CA THR A 190 8.31 5.18 17.27
C THR A 190 7.25 5.90 16.44
N ASP A 191 7.54 7.11 15.94
CA ASP A 191 6.67 7.77 14.96
C ASP A 191 6.95 7.18 13.57
N LEU A 192 6.06 6.31 13.10
CA LEU A 192 6.18 5.64 11.81
C LEU A 192 5.95 6.59 10.61
N ARG A 193 5.49 7.81 10.85
CA ARG A 193 5.27 8.86 9.83
C ARG A 193 6.49 9.76 9.67
N ASP A 194 7.47 9.68 10.57
CA ASP A 194 8.71 10.45 10.45
C ASP A 194 9.54 9.97 9.25
N PRO A 195 9.76 10.81 8.21
CA PRO A 195 10.45 10.45 6.99
C PRO A 195 11.95 10.17 7.17
N ALA A 196 12.53 10.61 8.29
CA ALA A 196 13.95 10.52 8.57
C ALA A 196 14.30 9.60 9.74
N ARG A 197 13.31 8.88 10.31
CA ARG A 197 13.55 8.03 11.47
C ARG A 197 14.56 6.93 11.17
N GLY A 198 15.40 6.62 12.15
CA GLY A 198 16.23 5.43 12.13
C GLY A 198 15.46 4.14 12.46
N SER A 199 16.18 3.02 12.49
CA SER A 199 15.65 1.76 13.02
C SER A 199 15.31 1.89 14.50
N VAL A 200 14.22 1.27 14.93
CA VAL A 200 13.98 1.03 16.34
C VAL A 200 15.10 0.14 16.92
N PRO A 201 15.43 0.23 18.22
CA PRO A 201 16.33 -0.74 18.87
C PRO A 201 15.78 -2.16 18.70
N LEU A 202 16.59 -3.06 18.13
CA LEU A 202 16.20 -4.42 17.73
C LEU A 202 16.87 -5.45 18.68
N GLU A 203 16.58 -5.33 19.97
CA GLU A 203 17.10 -6.25 21.00
C GLU A 203 16.12 -7.37 21.32
#